data_26eecf4598b7737a63e3ccc4641b6f6a
#
_entry.id   26eecf4598b7737a63e3ccc4641b6f6a
#
_cell.length_a   1.000
_cell.length_b   1.000
_cell.length_c   1.000
_cell.angle_alpha   90.00
_cell.angle_beta   90.00
_cell.angle_gamma   90.00
#
_symmetry.space_group_name_H-M   'P 1'
#
loop_
_entity.id
_entity.type
_entity.pdbx_description
1 polymer ?
#
loop_
_entity_poly.entity_id
_entity_poly.type
_entity_poly.pdbx_seq_one_letter_code
_entity_poly.pdbx_strand_id
1 'polypeptide(L)'
;MIKISDAEILAYIGEDLPYFDLTTSLQGIRKNAVLTILPREDVTVSCVDVAARIAQLLDCEAQIYIPNSAVAAAKEPIVKISGSYDDVHKAWKLAQICLEYACKIATCTRAMNEAAKSVNPKCEILATRKSFPFAKKFCLKAVLEGGCGIHRLNLSD
;
A
#
# COMPACT_ATOMS: atom_id res chain seq x y z
N MET A 1 1.90 -7.74 -13.87
CA MET A 1 1.64 -7.06 -12.58
C MET A 1 2.12 -5.62 -12.67
N ILE A 2 1.30 -4.65 -12.24
CA ILE A 2 1.66 -3.23 -12.25
C ILE A 2 2.75 -2.99 -11.21
N LYS A 3 3.88 -2.39 -11.63
CA LYS A 3 4.97 -1.98 -10.72
C LYS A 3 4.94 -0.47 -10.51
N ILE A 4 5.07 -0.04 -9.25
CA ILE A 4 5.34 1.36 -8.90
C ILE A 4 6.86 1.50 -8.83
N SER A 5 7.42 2.42 -9.58
CA SER A 5 8.86 2.64 -9.64
C SER A 5 9.36 3.45 -8.44
N ASP A 6 10.66 3.35 -8.15
CA ASP A 6 11.27 4.18 -7.10
C ASP A 6 11.08 5.68 -7.35
N ALA A 7 11.10 6.12 -8.61
CA ALA A 7 10.86 7.51 -8.95
C ALA A 7 9.44 7.97 -8.57
N GLU A 8 8.42 7.12 -8.77
CA GLU A 8 7.04 7.40 -8.36
C GLU A 8 6.91 7.40 -6.83
N ILE A 9 7.60 6.51 -6.14
CA ILE A 9 7.61 6.45 -4.67
C ILE A 9 8.34 7.66 -4.09
N LEU A 10 9.48 8.06 -4.66
CA LEU A 10 10.21 9.26 -4.23
C LEU A 10 9.41 10.55 -4.45
N ALA A 11 8.62 10.63 -5.54
CA ALA A 11 7.72 11.75 -5.75
C ALA A 11 6.63 11.80 -4.66
N TYR A 12 6.07 10.66 -4.26
CA TYR A 12 5.11 10.57 -3.17
C TYR A 12 5.74 10.93 -1.81
N ILE A 13 6.96 10.46 -1.54
CA ILE A 13 7.71 10.86 -0.34
C ILE A 13 7.93 12.38 -0.33
N GLY A 14 8.31 12.96 -1.47
CA GLY A 14 8.57 14.40 -1.61
C GLY A 14 7.34 15.30 -1.43
N GLU A 15 6.11 14.80 -1.61
CA GLU A 15 4.88 15.55 -1.30
C GLU A 15 4.76 15.83 0.20
N ASP A 16 5.14 14.87 1.04
CA ASP A 16 4.97 14.96 2.51
C ASP A 16 6.27 15.40 3.22
N LEU A 17 7.41 15.06 2.64
CA LEU A 17 8.74 15.37 3.17
C LEU A 17 9.57 16.21 2.17
N PRO A 18 9.12 17.45 1.83
CA PRO A 18 9.83 18.25 0.83
C PRO A 18 11.21 18.74 1.30
N TYR A 19 11.43 18.85 2.61
CA TYR A 19 12.70 19.30 3.18
C TYR A 19 13.15 18.43 4.36
N PHE A 20 12.40 18.43 5.47
CA PHE A 20 12.72 17.65 6.68
C PHE A 20 11.46 17.48 7.53
N ASP A 21 11.47 16.47 8.41
CA ASP A 21 10.41 16.26 9.41
C ASP A 21 10.69 17.12 10.65
N LEU A 22 9.93 18.21 10.80
CA LEU A 22 10.05 19.13 11.91
C LEU A 22 9.75 18.46 13.26
N THR A 23 8.74 17.60 13.30
CA THR A 23 8.34 16.89 14.52
C THR A 23 9.48 16.02 15.04
N THR A 24 10.06 15.21 14.19
CA THR A 24 11.21 14.35 14.52
C THR A 24 12.41 15.16 14.95
N SER A 25 12.71 16.25 14.24
CA SER A 25 13.83 17.13 14.55
C SER A 25 13.70 17.77 15.93
N LEU A 26 12.50 18.17 16.35
CA LEU A 26 12.23 18.77 17.66
C LEU A 26 12.29 17.74 18.80
N GLN A 27 11.98 16.47 18.54
CA GLN A 27 12.02 15.41 19.56
C GLN A 27 13.44 15.00 19.93
N GLY A 28 14.39 15.05 18.99
CA GLY A 28 15.81 14.78 19.24
C GLY A 28 16.10 13.36 19.75
N ILE A 29 15.27 12.37 19.42
CA ILE A 29 15.37 11.00 19.93
C ILE A 29 16.45 10.25 19.15
N ARG A 30 17.56 9.90 19.81
CA ARG A 30 18.67 9.12 19.21
C ARG A 30 18.62 7.65 19.63
N LYS A 31 17.61 6.92 19.15
CA LYS A 31 17.43 5.49 19.45
C LYS A 31 16.91 4.76 18.20
N ASN A 32 17.06 3.45 18.17
CA ASN A 32 16.39 2.60 17.21
C ASN A 32 14.90 2.47 17.56
N ALA A 33 14.08 2.35 16.55
CA ALA A 33 12.64 2.18 16.67
C ALA A 33 12.15 1.01 15.81
N VAL A 34 11.00 0.50 16.16
CA VAL A 34 10.29 -0.53 15.41
C VAL A 34 8.84 -0.09 15.28
N LEU A 35 8.36 -0.11 14.05
CA LEU A 35 6.96 0.08 13.69
C LEU A 35 6.39 -1.25 13.20
N THR A 36 5.23 -1.64 13.71
CA THR A 36 4.47 -2.77 13.16
C THR A 36 3.12 -2.27 12.70
N ILE A 37 2.80 -2.48 11.42
CA ILE A 37 1.51 -2.10 10.84
C ILE A 37 0.60 -3.33 10.84
N LEU A 38 -0.59 -3.16 11.42
CA LEU A 38 -1.61 -4.20 11.54
C LEU A 38 -3.00 -3.61 11.26
N PRO A 39 -3.92 -4.37 10.66
CA PRO A 39 -5.25 -3.89 10.33
C PRO A 39 -6.17 -3.91 11.54
N ARG A 40 -7.22 -3.08 11.53
CA ARG A 40 -8.28 -3.07 12.57
C ARG A 40 -9.39 -4.07 12.29
N GLU A 41 -9.55 -4.46 11.04
CA GLU A 41 -10.53 -5.43 10.52
C GLU A 41 -9.84 -6.37 9.53
N ASP A 42 -10.49 -7.44 9.13
CA ASP A 42 -9.96 -8.34 8.10
C ASP A 42 -9.83 -7.59 6.77
N VAL A 43 -8.66 -7.69 6.14
CA VAL A 43 -8.37 -6.99 4.88
C VAL A 43 -7.68 -7.88 3.86
N THR A 44 -7.90 -7.62 2.59
CA THR A 44 -7.03 -8.13 1.52
C THR A 44 -5.82 -7.21 1.42
N VAL A 45 -4.64 -7.75 1.68
CA VAL A 45 -3.38 -6.99 1.66
C VAL A 45 -3.05 -6.57 0.23
N SER A 46 -2.71 -5.29 0.07
CA SER A 46 -2.32 -4.73 -1.21
C SER A 46 -1.25 -3.66 -1.04
N CYS A 47 -0.36 -3.57 -2.02
CA CYS A 47 0.75 -2.62 -2.04
C CYS A 47 1.70 -2.70 -0.82
N VAL A 48 1.80 -3.87 -0.16
CA VAL A 48 2.76 -4.05 0.94
C VAL A 48 4.21 -3.96 0.46
N ASP A 49 4.48 -4.34 -0.78
CA ASP A 49 5.75 -4.14 -1.46
C ASP A 49 6.10 -2.65 -1.61
N VAL A 50 5.11 -1.81 -1.90
CA VAL A 50 5.28 -0.35 -1.99
C VAL A 50 5.54 0.24 -0.61
N ALA A 51 4.77 -0.15 0.41
CA ALA A 51 4.98 0.30 1.79
C ALA A 51 6.38 -0.10 2.31
N ALA A 52 6.81 -1.32 2.04
CA ALA A 52 8.16 -1.77 2.37
C ALA A 52 9.23 -0.97 1.61
N ARG A 53 8.99 -0.65 0.33
CA ARG A 53 9.93 0.14 -0.47
C ARG A 53 10.01 1.60 -0.01
N ILE A 54 8.91 2.21 0.43
CA ILE A 54 8.92 3.53 1.10
C ILE A 54 9.88 3.50 2.28
N ALA A 55 9.76 2.50 3.15
CA ALA A 55 10.64 2.37 4.31
C ALA A 55 12.11 2.22 3.92
N GLN A 56 12.41 1.38 2.92
CA GLN A 56 13.78 1.17 2.43
C GLN A 56 14.39 2.43 1.80
N LEU A 57 13.61 3.23 1.08
CA LEU A 57 14.07 4.51 0.51
C LEU A 57 14.29 5.60 1.58
N LEU A 58 13.82 5.36 2.80
CA LEU A 58 14.04 6.19 3.98
C LEU A 58 14.99 5.51 4.99
N ASP A 59 15.93 4.70 4.48
CA ASP A 59 17.01 4.04 5.25
C ASP A 59 16.52 3.10 6.38
N CYS A 60 15.30 2.55 6.23
CA CYS A 60 14.76 1.55 7.14
C CYS A 60 14.86 0.14 6.56
N GLU A 61 14.91 -0.86 7.44
CA GLU A 61 14.65 -2.25 7.09
C GLU A 61 13.15 -2.52 7.12
N ALA A 62 12.66 -3.35 6.19
CA ALA A 62 11.27 -3.76 6.13
C ALA A 62 11.14 -5.27 6.01
N GLN A 63 10.29 -5.87 6.87
CA GLN A 63 9.96 -7.29 6.85
C GLN A 63 8.46 -7.45 6.58
N ILE A 64 8.12 -8.05 5.45
CA ILE A 64 6.75 -8.35 5.06
C ILE A 64 6.36 -9.70 5.69
N TYR A 65 5.25 -9.73 6.43
CA TYR A 65 4.68 -10.94 7.01
C TYR A 65 3.58 -11.52 6.12
N ILE A 66 2.74 -10.66 5.54
CA ILE A 66 1.61 -11.05 4.70
C ILE A 66 1.79 -10.44 3.32
N PRO A 67 1.89 -11.26 2.25
CA PRO A 67 2.10 -10.76 0.90
C PRO A 67 0.85 -10.14 0.30
N ASN A 68 1.02 -9.39 -0.79
CA ASN A 68 -0.09 -8.88 -1.60
C ASN A 68 -1.05 -9.99 -2.01
N SER A 69 -2.33 -9.68 -2.10
CA SER A 69 -3.45 -10.56 -2.43
C SER A 69 -3.82 -11.59 -1.35
N ALA A 70 -3.05 -11.74 -0.29
CA ALA A 70 -3.43 -12.55 0.86
C ALA A 70 -4.41 -11.80 1.78
N VAL A 71 -5.13 -12.51 2.62
CA VAL A 71 -5.99 -11.93 3.65
C VAL A 71 -5.21 -11.84 4.95
N ALA A 72 -5.25 -10.68 5.57
CA ALA A 72 -4.81 -10.46 6.94
C ALA A 72 -6.02 -10.38 7.85
N ALA A 73 -6.01 -11.13 8.96
CA ALA A 73 -7.02 -11.00 9.99
C ALA A 73 -6.83 -9.70 10.79
N ALA A 74 -7.89 -9.26 11.47
CA ALA A 74 -7.82 -8.12 12.38
C ALA A 74 -6.67 -8.30 13.40
N LYS A 75 -5.83 -7.28 13.53
CA LYS A 75 -4.64 -7.25 14.41
C LYS A 75 -3.49 -8.20 14.00
N GLU A 76 -3.57 -8.85 12.86
CA GLU A 76 -2.48 -9.64 12.33
C GLU A 76 -1.41 -8.73 11.71
N PRO A 77 -0.11 -8.84 12.07
CA PRO A 77 0.93 -7.99 11.51
C PRO A 77 1.09 -8.17 10.00
N ILE A 78 1.04 -7.08 9.24
CA ILE A 78 1.24 -7.08 7.78
C ILE A 78 2.71 -6.84 7.44
N VAL A 79 3.31 -5.82 8.04
CA VAL A 79 4.69 -5.42 7.80
C VAL A 79 5.30 -4.83 9.07
N LYS A 80 6.59 -5.13 9.27
CA LYS A 80 7.44 -4.54 10.32
C LYS A 80 8.50 -3.67 9.65
N ILE A 81 8.70 -2.47 10.19
CA ILE A 81 9.72 -1.50 9.75
C ILE A 81 10.62 -1.21 10.94
N SER A 82 11.93 -1.22 10.74
CA SER A 82 12.92 -0.99 11.79
C SER A 82 14.08 -0.14 11.27
N GLY A 83 14.62 0.71 12.14
CA GLY A 83 15.70 1.64 11.81
C GLY A 83 15.95 2.67 12.90
N SER A 84 16.57 3.78 12.56
CA SER A 84 16.63 4.91 13.48
C SER A 84 15.22 5.44 13.76
N TYR A 85 15.02 6.04 14.93
CA TYR A 85 13.73 6.65 15.27
C TYR A 85 13.26 7.66 14.20
N ASP A 86 14.19 8.50 13.74
CA ASP A 86 13.93 9.53 12.75
C ASP A 86 13.42 8.94 11.42
N ASP A 87 14.07 7.89 10.93
CA ASP A 87 13.74 7.30 9.64
C ASP A 87 12.44 6.48 9.73
N VAL A 88 12.26 5.73 10.82
CA VAL A 88 11.00 5.00 11.08
C VAL A 88 9.82 5.97 11.21
N HIS A 89 10.02 7.12 11.88
CA HIS A 89 8.97 8.12 12.03
C HIS A 89 8.57 8.77 10.71
N LYS A 90 9.54 9.10 9.85
CA LYS A 90 9.29 9.59 8.47
C LYS A 90 8.53 8.55 7.63
N ALA A 91 8.94 7.28 7.71
CA ALA A 91 8.31 6.20 6.93
C ALA A 91 6.88 5.87 7.40
N TRP A 92 6.57 6.08 8.67
CA TRP A 92 5.34 5.64 9.31
C TRP A 92 4.08 6.06 8.55
N LYS A 93 3.82 7.37 8.45
CA LYS A 93 2.57 7.87 7.86
C LYS A 93 2.45 7.52 6.38
N LEU A 94 3.52 7.63 5.63
CA LEU A 94 3.56 7.32 4.21
C LEU A 94 3.21 5.85 3.95
N ALA A 95 3.86 4.93 4.67
CA ALA A 95 3.59 3.49 4.55
C ALA A 95 2.18 3.12 5.04
N GLN A 96 1.72 3.73 6.14
CA GLN A 96 0.38 3.49 6.69
C GLN A 96 -0.70 3.92 5.70
N ILE A 97 -0.65 5.15 5.18
CA ILE A 97 -1.64 5.69 4.24
C ILE A 97 -1.67 4.86 2.96
N CYS A 98 -0.49 4.48 2.44
CA CYS A 98 -0.38 3.59 1.29
C CYS A 98 -1.17 2.30 1.52
N LEU A 99 -0.97 1.62 2.64
CA LEU A 99 -1.67 0.38 2.98
C LEU A 99 -3.16 0.60 3.23
N GLU A 100 -3.55 1.66 3.92
CA GLU A 100 -4.97 1.96 4.20
C GLU A 100 -5.79 2.08 2.91
N TYR A 101 -5.32 2.86 1.94
CA TYR A 101 -6.02 3.02 0.67
C TYR A 101 -5.96 1.76 -0.19
N ALA A 102 -4.79 1.14 -0.32
CA ALA A 102 -4.62 -0.03 -1.17
C ALA A 102 -5.40 -1.24 -0.64
N CYS A 103 -5.31 -1.54 0.65
CA CYS A 103 -6.04 -2.65 1.24
C CYS A 103 -7.55 -2.43 1.20
N LYS A 104 -8.03 -1.18 1.38
CA LYS A 104 -9.46 -0.89 1.24
C LYS A 104 -9.97 -1.15 -0.17
N ILE A 105 -9.24 -0.69 -1.19
CA ILE A 105 -9.58 -0.96 -2.59
C ILE A 105 -9.58 -2.47 -2.86
N ALA A 106 -8.53 -3.18 -2.46
CA ALA A 106 -8.39 -4.61 -2.68
C ALA A 106 -9.49 -5.42 -1.96
N THR A 107 -9.82 -5.06 -0.72
CA THR A 107 -10.88 -5.73 0.08
C THR A 107 -12.26 -5.55 -0.56
N CYS A 108 -12.61 -4.33 -0.94
CA CYS A 108 -13.88 -4.06 -1.65
C CYS A 108 -13.93 -4.80 -2.99
N THR A 109 -12.83 -4.79 -3.73
CA THR A 109 -12.71 -5.47 -5.03
C THR A 109 -12.89 -6.97 -4.88
N ARG A 110 -12.25 -7.58 -3.87
CA ARG A 110 -12.38 -9.00 -3.58
C ARG A 110 -13.81 -9.38 -3.23
N ALA A 111 -14.46 -8.62 -2.37
CA ALA A 111 -15.85 -8.85 -1.99
C ALA A 111 -16.79 -8.80 -3.21
N MET A 112 -16.60 -7.83 -4.11
CA MET A 112 -17.36 -7.74 -5.36
C MET A 112 -17.12 -8.95 -6.26
N ASN A 113 -15.88 -9.39 -6.42
CA ASN A 113 -15.50 -10.53 -7.24
C ASN A 113 -16.11 -11.83 -6.70
N GLU A 114 -16.04 -12.04 -5.40
CA GLU A 114 -16.61 -13.21 -4.73
C GLU A 114 -18.14 -13.23 -4.86
N ALA A 115 -18.82 -12.09 -4.66
CA ALA A 115 -20.26 -11.97 -4.83
C ALA A 115 -20.70 -12.27 -6.27
N ALA A 116 -19.98 -11.75 -7.28
CA ALA A 116 -20.30 -12.04 -8.69
C ALA A 116 -20.11 -13.51 -9.04
N LYS A 117 -19.00 -14.10 -8.60
CA LYS A 117 -18.66 -15.50 -8.89
C LYS A 117 -19.55 -16.50 -8.13
N SER A 118 -20.13 -16.11 -7.01
CA SER A 118 -21.12 -16.94 -6.30
C SER A 118 -22.40 -17.18 -7.13
N VAL A 119 -22.76 -16.22 -7.99
CA VAL A 119 -23.92 -16.30 -8.89
C VAL A 119 -23.53 -16.93 -10.24
N ASN A 120 -22.40 -16.49 -10.79
CA ASN A 120 -21.88 -17.02 -12.04
C ASN A 120 -20.34 -17.15 -11.97
N PRO A 121 -19.81 -18.38 -11.84
CA PRO A 121 -18.37 -18.61 -11.75
C PRO A 121 -17.56 -18.10 -12.95
N LYS A 122 -18.20 -17.86 -14.10
CA LYS A 122 -17.58 -17.32 -15.32
C LYS A 122 -17.62 -15.80 -15.38
N CYS A 123 -18.28 -15.13 -14.41
CA CYS A 123 -18.33 -13.68 -14.37
C CYS A 123 -16.97 -13.09 -14.06
N GLU A 124 -16.55 -12.10 -14.84
CA GLU A 124 -15.34 -11.32 -14.61
C GLU A 124 -15.71 -9.86 -14.33
N ILE A 125 -15.12 -9.31 -13.28
CA ILE A 125 -15.27 -7.89 -12.93
C ILE A 125 -14.03 -7.16 -13.42
N LEU A 126 -14.24 -6.08 -14.19
CA LEU A 126 -13.19 -5.25 -14.72
C LEU A 126 -13.30 -3.82 -14.21
N ALA A 127 -12.21 -3.27 -13.68
CA ALA A 127 -12.15 -1.87 -13.30
C ALA A 127 -12.16 -0.97 -14.55
N THR A 128 -12.85 0.16 -14.44
CA THR A 128 -12.82 1.21 -15.46
C THR A 128 -11.54 2.06 -15.31
N ARG A 129 -11.31 3.00 -16.26
CA ARG A 129 -10.21 3.98 -16.16
C ARG A 129 -10.51 5.18 -15.24
N LYS A 130 -11.66 5.20 -14.58
CA LYS A 130 -12.10 6.30 -13.69
C LYS A 130 -11.49 6.14 -12.30
N SER A 131 -10.17 6.20 -12.24
CA SER A 131 -9.40 6.21 -10.98
C SER A 131 -9.19 7.64 -10.49
N PHE A 132 -8.84 7.79 -9.22
CA PHE A 132 -8.45 9.09 -8.68
C PHE A 132 -7.27 9.66 -9.49
N PRO A 133 -7.30 10.96 -9.87
CA PRO A 133 -6.22 11.59 -10.60
C PRO A 133 -4.86 11.36 -9.89
N PHE A 134 -3.80 11.17 -10.68
CA PHE A 134 -2.42 10.88 -10.25
C PHE A 134 -2.20 9.55 -9.52
N ALA A 135 -3.25 8.90 -8.97
CA ALA A 135 -3.16 7.62 -8.27
C ALA A 135 -3.54 6.40 -9.14
N LYS A 136 -3.68 6.54 -10.44
CA LYS A 136 -4.21 5.51 -11.35
C LYS A 136 -3.47 4.18 -11.25
N LYS A 137 -2.16 4.18 -11.36
CA LYS A 137 -1.34 2.95 -11.26
C LYS A 137 -1.56 2.24 -9.92
N PHE A 138 -1.56 3.01 -8.85
CA PHE A 138 -1.77 2.53 -7.49
C PHE A 138 -3.15 1.89 -7.32
N CYS A 139 -4.22 2.58 -7.73
CA CYS A 139 -5.58 2.05 -7.67
C CYS A 139 -5.75 0.77 -8.49
N LEU A 140 -5.22 0.74 -9.71
CA LEU A 140 -5.32 -0.44 -10.58
C LEU A 140 -4.49 -1.61 -10.07
N LYS A 141 -3.31 -1.36 -9.45
CA LYS A 141 -2.55 -2.39 -8.75
C LYS A 141 -3.39 -3.03 -7.65
N ALA A 142 -4.04 -2.21 -6.83
CA ALA A 142 -4.89 -2.68 -5.73
C ALA A 142 -6.12 -3.47 -6.22
N VAL A 143 -6.73 -3.07 -7.34
CA VAL A 143 -7.83 -3.82 -7.98
C VAL A 143 -7.36 -5.20 -8.43
N LEU A 144 -6.20 -5.30 -9.09
CA LEU A 144 -5.64 -6.59 -9.52
C LEU A 144 -5.32 -7.49 -8.32
N GLU A 145 -4.79 -6.92 -7.26
CA GLU A 145 -4.46 -7.66 -6.03
C GLU A 145 -5.72 -8.09 -5.25
N GLY A 146 -6.84 -7.39 -5.44
CA GLY A 146 -8.17 -7.81 -4.98
C GLY A 146 -8.83 -8.91 -5.83
N GLY A 147 -8.19 -9.33 -6.94
CA GLY A 147 -8.65 -10.44 -7.77
C GLY A 147 -9.60 -10.07 -8.92
N CYS A 148 -9.79 -8.77 -9.21
CA CYS A 148 -10.49 -8.31 -10.41
C CYS A 148 -9.52 -7.94 -11.52
N GLY A 149 -10.03 -7.86 -12.76
CA GLY A 149 -9.28 -7.42 -13.91
C GLY A 149 -9.33 -5.91 -14.11
N ILE A 150 -8.61 -5.45 -15.12
CA ILE A 150 -8.66 -4.08 -15.61
C ILE A 150 -9.06 -4.08 -17.07
N HIS A 151 -9.92 -3.14 -17.49
CA HIS A 151 -10.35 -3.06 -18.88
C HIS A 151 -9.18 -2.64 -19.79
N ARG A 152 -8.52 -1.54 -19.45
CA ARG A 152 -7.30 -1.04 -20.11
C ARG A 152 -6.61 0.01 -19.25
N LEU A 153 -5.30 0.19 -19.46
CA LEU A 153 -4.50 1.15 -18.69
C LEU A 153 -4.68 2.58 -19.19
N ASN A 154 -4.75 2.78 -20.49
CA ASN A 154 -4.76 4.10 -21.12
C ASN A 154 -5.58 4.10 -22.42
N LEU A 155 -5.52 5.17 -23.18
CA LEU A 155 -6.26 5.31 -24.45
C LEU A 155 -5.57 4.60 -25.63
N SER A 156 -4.33 4.20 -25.46
CA SER A 156 -3.53 3.54 -26.51
C SER A 156 -3.58 2.01 -26.45
N ASP A 157 -4.24 1.45 -25.40
CA ASP A 157 -4.42 0.00 -25.24
C ASP A 157 -5.65 -0.49 -25.99
#